data_2795b8be6448db3bc8e94b3910a98409
#
_entry.id   2795b8be6448db3bc8e94b3910a98409
#
_cell.length_a   1.000
_cell.length_b   1.000
_cell.length_c   1.000
_cell.angle_alpha   90.00
_cell.angle_beta   90.00
_cell.angle_gamma   90.00
#
_symmetry.space_group_name_H-M   'P 1'
#
loop_
_entity.id
_entity.type
_entity.pdbx_description
1 polymer ?
#
loop_
_entity_poly.entity_id
_entity_poly.type
_entity_poly.pdbx_seq_one_letter_code
_entity_poly.pdbx_strand_id
1 'polypeptide(L)'
;MLAKRLRKLTPGAATREAYGSALIELGAQDPRIVVLDADLSKSTMTGKFGEKYPDRWFNVGICEQNLIGIAAGLASCGKIPFTSSFAAFAPGRCFDQLRVVVAQPKANVKLAASHAGLTTGADGKSAQALEDVALMRALHGFVVIVPADESAAHWATHAAAAYDGPVYLRLGRTKTMKVYDESDRFEIGRAVEVVDGHNLTIIANGIMVAAAIEAAETLVGEGVHARVLDMHTVAPIDRDAIVRAAEETGALVVAEEHFVAGGTGEAVSRVVAETAPVPIEFVAACDYGISGEPDELLVRYHLTASDIVAAARQVLKRKAK
;
A
#
# COMPACT_ATOMS: atom_id res chain seq x y z
N MET A 1 13.22 -27.53 -5.51
CA MET A 1 13.05 -26.06 -5.66
C MET A 1 14.02 -25.38 -4.73
N LEU A 2 14.86 -24.49 -5.22
CA LEU A 2 15.78 -23.71 -4.39
C LEU A 2 14.92 -22.81 -3.50
N ALA A 3 15.04 -22.96 -2.16
CA ALA A 3 14.46 -22.02 -1.21
C ALA A 3 14.83 -20.59 -1.64
N LYS A 4 13.82 -19.73 -1.86
CA LYS A 4 14.09 -18.31 -2.08
C LYS A 4 14.90 -17.83 -0.88
N ARG A 5 16.16 -17.50 -1.10
CA ARG A 5 17.05 -17.00 -0.06
C ARG A 5 16.42 -15.76 0.56
N LEU A 6 16.47 -15.65 1.89
CA LEU A 6 16.15 -14.42 2.60
C LEU A 6 16.83 -13.24 1.89
N ARG A 7 16.04 -12.27 1.47
CA ARG A 7 16.53 -11.11 0.70
C ARG A 7 17.29 -10.19 1.66
N LYS A 8 18.49 -9.80 1.29
CA LYS A 8 19.23 -8.80 2.06
C LYS A 8 18.56 -7.44 1.86
N LEU A 9 17.95 -6.91 2.89
CA LEU A 9 17.37 -5.59 2.89
C LEU A 9 18.46 -4.51 2.83
N THR A 10 18.27 -3.51 1.99
CA THR A 10 19.16 -2.35 1.87
C THR A 10 18.33 -1.07 1.84
N PRO A 11 18.85 0.08 2.32
CA PRO A 11 18.13 1.33 2.21
C PRO A 11 17.80 1.69 0.76
N GLY A 12 16.55 2.10 0.51
CA GLY A 12 16.02 2.53 -0.78
C GLY A 12 15.46 3.94 -0.72
N ALA A 13 14.78 4.36 -1.79
CA ALA A 13 14.08 5.64 -1.86
C ALA A 13 12.67 5.57 -1.22
N ALA A 14 12.05 6.73 -1.05
CA ALA A 14 10.64 6.78 -0.65
C ALA A 14 9.72 6.39 -1.82
N THR A 15 8.62 5.72 -1.54
CA THR A 15 7.66 5.29 -2.58
C THR A 15 7.09 6.48 -3.36
N ARG A 16 6.89 7.65 -2.71
CA ARG A 16 6.49 8.89 -3.40
C ARG A 16 7.55 9.40 -4.40
N GLU A 17 8.84 9.17 -4.13
CA GLU A 17 9.93 9.59 -5.04
C GLU A 17 9.93 8.72 -6.31
N ALA A 18 9.75 7.42 -6.15
CA ALA A 18 9.59 6.48 -7.26
C ALA A 18 8.36 6.80 -8.10
N TYR A 19 7.24 7.14 -7.46
CA TYR A 19 6.04 7.64 -8.14
C TYR A 19 6.32 8.86 -9.01
N GLY A 20 7.00 9.88 -8.45
CA GLY A 20 7.35 11.09 -9.21
C GLY A 20 8.24 10.81 -10.43
N SER A 21 9.16 9.85 -10.32
CA SER A 21 10.02 9.42 -11.44
C SER A 21 9.22 8.68 -12.52
N ALA A 22 8.37 7.74 -12.11
CA ALA A 22 7.50 6.98 -13.02
C ALA A 22 6.51 7.89 -13.78
N LEU A 23 5.98 8.95 -13.14
CA LEU A 23 5.15 9.93 -13.83
C LEU A 23 5.87 10.63 -14.99
N ILE A 24 7.14 10.97 -14.80
CA ILE A 24 7.95 11.60 -15.86
C ILE A 24 8.11 10.67 -17.05
N GLU A 25 8.36 9.38 -16.80
CA GLU A 25 8.48 8.35 -17.83
C GLU A 25 7.15 8.16 -18.58
N LEU A 26 6.06 8.02 -17.85
CA LEU A 26 4.71 7.91 -18.41
C LEU A 26 4.34 9.14 -19.26
N GLY A 27 4.69 10.34 -18.79
CA GLY A 27 4.48 11.58 -19.54
C GLY A 27 5.22 11.62 -20.87
N ALA A 28 6.39 10.97 -20.98
CA ALA A 28 7.11 10.84 -22.24
C ALA A 28 6.46 9.83 -23.20
N GLN A 29 5.83 8.79 -22.65
CA GLN A 29 5.28 7.68 -23.43
C GLN A 29 3.84 7.94 -23.92
N ASP A 30 3.02 8.62 -23.11
CA ASP A 30 1.60 8.80 -23.39
C ASP A 30 1.14 10.25 -23.15
N PRO A 31 0.72 10.99 -24.21
CA PRO A 31 0.24 12.37 -24.09
C PRO A 31 -1.13 12.47 -23.41
N ARG A 32 -1.82 11.38 -23.14
CA ARG A 32 -3.06 11.36 -22.36
C ARG A 32 -2.83 11.53 -20.87
N ILE A 33 -1.61 11.22 -20.39
CA ILE A 33 -1.24 11.38 -18.97
C ILE A 33 -1.26 12.87 -18.63
N VAL A 34 -2.08 13.22 -17.65
CA VAL A 34 -2.17 14.54 -17.04
C VAL A 34 -2.06 14.40 -15.52
N VAL A 35 -1.45 15.38 -14.87
CA VAL A 35 -1.20 15.31 -13.43
C VAL A 35 -1.83 16.51 -12.74
N LEU A 36 -2.58 16.26 -11.68
CA LEU A 36 -3.23 17.27 -10.87
C LEU A 36 -2.75 17.19 -9.42
N ASP A 37 -2.61 18.33 -8.77
CA ASP A 37 -2.14 18.42 -7.39
C ASP A 37 -2.95 19.43 -6.59
N ALA A 38 -3.17 19.15 -5.31
CA ALA A 38 -3.87 20.03 -4.39
C ALA A 38 -2.91 20.88 -3.53
N ASP A 39 -1.98 21.57 -4.20
CA ASP A 39 -1.00 22.50 -3.63
C ASP A 39 0.07 21.83 -2.73
N LEU A 40 0.39 20.57 -2.99
CA LEU A 40 1.39 19.78 -2.25
C LEU A 40 2.49 19.22 -3.14
N SER A 41 2.69 19.80 -4.34
CA SER A 41 3.49 19.23 -5.43
C SER A 41 4.95 18.90 -5.09
N LYS A 42 5.57 19.63 -4.16
CA LYS A 42 6.91 19.31 -3.63
C LYS A 42 6.90 18.03 -2.78
N SER A 43 5.85 17.83 -2.01
CA SER A 43 5.69 16.69 -1.12
C SER A 43 5.24 15.43 -1.86
N THR A 44 4.32 15.57 -2.80
CA THR A 44 3.79 14.48 -3.64
C THR A 44 4.71 14.09 -4.79
N MET A 45 5.77 14.87 -5.05
CA MET A 45 6.70 14.75 -6.18
C MET A 45 6.12 15.05 -7.57
N THR A 46 4.88 15.53 -7.66
CA THR A 46 4.23 15.90 -8.94
C THR A 46 4.83 17.13 -9.59
N GLY A 47 5.48 18.02 -8.81
CA GLY A 47 6.13 19.22 -9.33
C GLY A 47 7.18 18.92 -10.41
N LYS A 48 7.92 17.81 -10.28
CA LYS A 48 8.90 17.36 -11.28
C LYS A 48 8.27 17.06 -12.64
N PHE A 49 7.04 16.52 -12.63
CA PHE A 49 6.26 16.35 -13.86
C PHE A 49 5.88 17.70 -14.47
N GLY A 50 5.43 18.65 -13.63
CA GLY A 50 5.08 20.00 -14.07
C GLY A 50 6.24 20.78 -14.69
N GLU A 51 7.45 20.63 -14.15
CA GLU A 51 8.67 21.23 -14.74
C GLU A 51 8.94 20.72 -16.17
N LYS A 52 8.65 19.45 -16.45
CA LYS A 52 8.89 18.82 -17.75
C LYS A 52 7.71 18.94 -18.71
N TYR A 53 6.48 18.92 -18.19
CA TYR A 53 5.24 18.93 -18.98
C TYR A 53 4.25 19.97 -18.46
N PRO A 54 4.57 21.27 -18.52
CA PRO A 54 3.76 22.33 -17.90
C PRO A 54 2.31 22.40 -18.44
N ASP A 55 2.08 22.07 -19.70
CA ASP A 55 0.73 22.06 -20.30
C ASP A 55 -0.14 20.85 -19.88
N ARG A 56 0.41 19.92 -19.11
CA ARG A 56 -0.27 18.72 -18.64
C ARG A 56 -0.23 18.56 -17.11
N TRP A 57 0.20 19.61 -16.41
CA TRP A 57 0.22 19.67 -14.96
C TRP A 57 -0.65 20.82 -14.46
N PHE A 58 -1.49 20.53 -13.44
CA PHE A 58 -2.46 21.48 -12.92
C PHE A 58 -2.42 21.50 -11.38
N ASN A 59 -2.12 22.66 -10.80
CA ASN A 59 -2.34 22.91 -9.39
C ASN A 59 -3.74 23.51 -9.20
N VAL A 60 -4.62 22.79 -8.51
CA VAL A 60 -6.01 23.21 -8.30
C VAL A 60 -6.20 23.96 -6.97
N GLY A 61 -5.10 24.21 -6.23
CA GLY A 61 -5.14 24.75 -4.88
C GLY A 61 -5.58 23.72 -3.83
N ILE A 62 -5.75 24.14 -2.59
CA ILE A 62 -6.14 23.25 -1.47
C ILE A 62 -7.65 22.96 -1.56
N CYS A 63 -8.04 22.18 -2.55
CA CYS A 63 -9.43 21.89 -2.90
C CYS A 63 -9.57 20.43 -3.39
N GLU A 64 -9.48 19.46 -2.49
CA GLU A 64 -9.44 18.04 -2.83
C GLU A 64 -10.73 17.56 -3.52
N GLN A 65 -11.87 18.10 -3.17
CA GLN A 65 -13.15 17.79 -3.86
C GLN A 65 -13.13 18.25 -5.32
N ASN A 66 -12.62 19.47 -5.58
CA ASN A 66 -12.47 20.01 -6.92
C ASN A 66 -11.41 19.24 -7.73
N LEU A 67 -10.30 18.82 -7.08
CA LEU A 67 -9.27 17.94 -7.66
C LEU A 67 -9.91 16.71 -8.31
N ILE A 68 -10.76 16.01 -7.58
CA ILE A 68 -11.41 14.79 -8.06
C ILE A 68 -12.46 15.10 -9.14
N GLY A 69 -13.22 16.20 -8.99
CA GLY A 69 -14.19 16.64 -10.02
C GLY A 69 -13.53 16.94 -11.35
N ILE A 70 -12.43 17.71 -11.34
CA ILE A 70 -11.65 18.03 -12.55
C ILE A 70 -11.06 16.74 -13.16
N ALA A 71 -10.50 15.86 -12.35
CA ALA A 71 -9.94 14.61 -12.82
C ALA A 71 -10.99 13.72 -13.51
N ALA A 72 -12.18 13.59 -12.93
CA ALA A 72 -13.28 12.85 -13.55
C ALA A 72 -13.69 13.46 -14.89
N GLY A 73 -13.77 14.78 -14.98
CA GLY A 73 -14.02 15.50 -16.24
C GLY A 73 -12.94 15.25 -17.29
N LEU A 74 -11.65 15.30 -16.92
CA LEU A 74 -10.55 14.99 -17.83
C LEU A 74 -10.58 13.51 -18.28
N ALA A 75 -10.89 12.58 -17.38
CA ALA A 75 -11.04 11.18 -17.73
C ALA A 75 -12.19 10.96 -18.75
N SER A 76 -13.31 11.66 -18.62
CA SER A 76 -14.42 11.57 -19.58
C SER A 76 -14.04 12.12 -20.97
N CYS A 77 -13.00 12.94 -21.05
CA CYS A 77 -12.41 13.43 -22.30
C CYS A 77 -11.25 12.55 -22.83
N GLY A 78 -11.09 11.33 -22.29
CA GLY A 78 -10.07 10.38 -22.75
C GLY A 78 -8.66 10.64 -22.19
N LYS A 79 -8.49 11.49 -21.19
CA LYS A 79 -7.23 11.64 -20.47
C LYS A 79 -7.07 10.56 -19.39
N ILE A 80 -5.85 10.40 -18.92
CA ILE A 80 -5.49 9.52 -17.81
C ILE A 80 -4.97 10.42 -16.68
N PRO A 81 -5.85 10.97 -15.83
CA PRO A 81 -5.46 11.88 -14.77
C PRO A 81 -4.88 11.13 -13.58
N PHE A 82 -3.67 11.51 -13.17
CA PHE A 82 -3.08 11.22 -11.88
C PHE A 82 -3.32 12.40 -10.95
N THR A 83 -4.03 12.17 -9.84
CA THR A 83 -4.34 13.18 -8.83
C THR A 83 -3.54 12.92 -7.58
N SER A 84 -2.98 13.97 -6.97
CA SER A 84 -2.13 13.81 -5.79
C SER A 84 -2.46 14.80 -4.68
N SER A 85 -2.47 14.28 -3.46
CA SER A 85 -2.55 14.99 -2.18
C SER A 85 -2.00 14.06 -1.09
N PHE A 86 -2.18 14.41 0.19
CA PHE A 86 -1.88 13.50 1.29
C PHE A 86 -3.01 12.48 1.50
N ALA A 87 -2.64 11.29 1.97
CA ALA A 87 -3.59 10.23 2.25
C ALA A 87 -4.62 10.59 3.34
N ALA A 88 -4.23 11.44 4.29
CA ALA A 88 -5.14 11.99 5.29
C ALA A 88 -6.17 12.98 4.71
N PHE A 89 -5.92 13.54 3.52
CA PHE A 89 -6.77 14.58 2.95
C PHE A 89 -7.65 14.04 1.83
N ALA A 90 -7.06 13.47 0.80
CA ALA A 90 -7.79 13.14 -0.41
C ALA A 90 -8.91 12.11 -0.20
N PRO A 91 -8.69 10.89 0.36
CA PRO A 91 -9.78 9.92 0.47
C PRO A 91 -10.96 10.43 1.31
N GLY A 92 -10.67 11.01 2.48
CA GLY A 92 -11.71 11.42 3.42
C GLY A 92 -12.48 12.66 2.96
N ARG A 93 -11.77 13.74 2.57
CA ARG A 93 -12.39 15.04 2.21
C ARG A 93 -13.20 14.99 0.93
N CYS A 94 -12.88 14.08 0.01
CA CYS A 94 -13.54 13.97 -1.28
C CYS A 94 -14.20 12.60 -1.50
N PHE A 95 -14.56 11.91 -0.42
CA PHE A 95 -15.12 10.57 -0.47
C PHE A 95 -16.40 10.48 -1.32
N ASP A 96 -17.29 11.48 -1.21
CA ASP A 96 -18.51 11.51 -2.02
C ASP A 96 -18.21 11.71 -3.51
N GLN A 97 -17.27 12.60 -3.85
CA GLN A 97 -16.82 12.79 -5.23
C GLN A 97 -16.19 11.50 -5.78
N LEU A 98 -15.30 10.86 -5.01
CA LEU A 98 -14.73 9.57 -5.40
C LEU A 98 -15.81 8.52 -5.64
N ARG A 99 -16.85 8.48 -4.80
CA ARG A 99 -17.96 7.55 -4.94
C ARG A 99 -18.81 7.82 -6.19
N VAL A 100 -19.23 9.07 -6.39
CA VAL A 100 -20.25 9.43 -7.39
C VAL A 100 -19.65 9.60 -8.78
N VAL A 101 -18.52 10.32 -8.91
CA VAL A 101 -18.00 10.67 -10.24
C VAL A 101 -16.80 9.83 -10.67
N VAL A 102 -16.26 8.97 -9.78
CA VAL A 102 -15.14 8.08 -10.11
C VAL A 102 -15.53 6.60 -10.01
N ALA A 103 -15.95 6.13 -8.82
CA ALA A 103 -16.23 4.70 -8.59
C ALA A 103 -17.45 4.20 -9.37
N GLN A 104 -18.60 4.89 -9.28
CA GLN A 104 -19.83 4.47 -9.93
C GLN A 104 -19.71 4.39 -11.46
N PRO A 105 -19.16 5.41 -12.16
CA PRO A 105 -18.94 5.33 -13.61
C PRO A 105 -17.69 4.56 -13.99
N LYS A 106 -16.89 4.06 -13.03
CA LYS A 106 -15.58 3.43 -13.25
C LYS A 106 -14.62 4.33 -14.03
N ALA A 107 -14.61 5.63 -13.71
CA ALA A 107 -13.78 6.61 -14.40
C ALA A 107 -12.29 6.29 -14.26
N ASN A 108 -11.54 6.48 -15.34
CA ASN A 108 -10.11 6.17 -15.41
C ASN A 108 -9.25 7.19 -14.66
N VAL A 109 -9.47 7.35 -13.35
CA VAL A 109 -8.79 8.30 -12.45
C VAL A 109 -7.82 7.54 -11.54
N LYS A 110 -6.59 8.07 -11.39
CA LYS A 110 -5.54 7.54 -10.52
C LYS A 110 -5.36 8.48 -9.34
N LEU A 111 -5.79 8.06 -8.15
CA LEU A 111 -5.54 8.81 -6.92
C LEU A 111 -4.27 8.27 -6.26
N ALA A 112 -3.17 9.01 -6.37
CA ALA A 112 -1.91 8.73 -5.73
C ALA A 112 -1.75 9.60 -4.48
N ALA A 113 -2.01 9.03 -3.32
CA ALA A 113 -1.98 9.73 -2.06
C ALA A 113 -0.70 9.40 -1.27
N SER A 114 0.09 10.43 -0.98
CA SER A 114 1.34 10.30 -0.23
C SER A 114 1.15 10.59 1.26
N HIS A 115 2.21 10.43 2.06
CA HIS A 115 2.18 10.67 3.49
C HIS A 115 1.14 9.81 4.22
N ALA A 116 1.01 8.55 3.78
CA ALA A 116 0.17 7.58 4.47
C ALA A 116 0.86 7.02 5.72
N GLY A 117 0.08 6.68 6.73
CA GLY A 117 0.56 6.00 7.93
C GLY A 117 1.19 6.91 8.99
N LEU A 118 1.62 6.28 10.08
CA LEU A 118 2.32 6.91 11.21
C LEU A 118 3.68 7.48 10.79
N THR A 119 4.32 6.87 9.80
CA THR A 119 5.63 7.29 9.28
C THR A 119 5.60 8.63 8.55
N THR A 120 4.44 9.26 8.43
CA THR A 120 4.33 10.71 8.15
C THR A 120 5.08 11.54 9.22
N GLY A 121 5.16 11.04 10.43
CA GLY A 121 6.10 11.50 11.45
C GLY A 121 5.68 12.80 12.14
N ALA A 122 6.58 13.80 12.11
CA ALA A 122 6.44 15.05 12.87
C ALA A 122 5.18 15.88 12.57
N ASP A 123 4.59 15.73 11.38
CA ASP A 123 3.33 16.40 11.00
C ASP A 123 2.15 15.98 11.89
N GLY A 124 2.25 14.84 12.55
CA GLY A 124 1.31 14.38 13.57
C GLY A 124 -0.02 13.86 13.01
N LYS A 125 -0.95 13.59 13.93
CA LYS A 125 -2.22 12.89 13.66
C LYS A 125 -3.11 13.54 12.61
N SER A 126 -2.98 14.84 12.37
CA SER A 126 -3.78 15.54 11.33
C SER A 126 -3.32 15.23 9.89
N ALA A 127 -2.12 14.66 9.73
CA ALA A 127 -1.55 14.31 8.45
C ALA A 127 -1.25 12.79 8.32
N GLN A 128 -1.32 12.04 9.42
CA GLN A 128 -1.13 10.60 9.47
C GLN A 128 -2.43 9.87 9.10
N ALA A 129 -2.48 9.22 7.94
CA ALA A 129 -3.65 8.45 7.50
C ALA A 129 -3.54 7.00 7.95
N LEU A 130 -4.49 6.52 8.73
CA LEU A 130 -4.58 5.14 9.21
C LEU A 130 -5.89 4.46 8.81
N GLU A 131 -6.76 5.14 8.08
CA GLU A 131 -8.08 4.71 7.63
C GLU A 131 -8.28 4.80 6.10
N ASP A 132 -7.27 5.27 5.39
CA ASP A 132 -7.35 5.53 3.95
C ASP A 132 -7.63 4.28 3.11
N VAL A 133 -6.99 3.15 3.43
CA VAL A 133 -7.25 1.86 2.76
C VAL A 133 -8.69 1.40 3.01
N ALA A 134 -9.21 1.57 4.22
CA ALA A 134 -10.59 1.23 4.57
C ALA A 134 -11.59 2.02 3.71
N LEU A 135 -11.41 3.34 3.61
CA LEU A 135 -12.24 4.21 2.79
C LEU A 135 -12.22 3.80 1.31
N MET A 136 -11.03 3.54 0.78
CA MET A 136 -10.90 3.21 -0.64
C MET A 136 -11.40 1.80 -0.97
N ARG A 137 -11.25 0.84 -0.07
CA ARG A 137 -11.83 -0.51 -0.21
C ARG A 137 -13.36 -0.52 -0.14
N ALA A 138 -13.95 0.43 0.56
CA ALA A 138 -15.42 0.57 0.61
C ALA A 138 -16.01 1.02 -0.74
N LEU A 139 -15.21 1.63 -1.62
CA LEU A 139 -15.64 2.04 -2.96
C LEU A 139 -15.48 0.91 -3.96
N HIS A 140 -16.61 0.31 -4.34
CA HIS A 140 -16.62 -0.80 -5.29
C HIS A 140 -15.99 -0.42 -6.63
N GLY A 141 -15.09 -1.27 -7.13
CA GLY A 141 -14.41 -1.10 -8.42
C GLY A 141 -13.07 -0.37 -8.35
N PHE A 142 -12.70 0.21 -7.22
CA PHE A 142 -11.33 0.71 -7.04
C PHE A 142 -10.32 -0.43 -6.93
N VAL A 143 -9.21 -0.28 -7.62
CA VAL A 143 -7.97 -1.03 -7.32
C VAL A 143 -7.23 -0.26 -6.23
N VAL A 144 -6.82 -0.94 -5.15
CA VAL A 144 -6.10 -0.35 -4.02
C VAL A 144 -4.73 -1.01 -3.90
N ILE A 145 -3.66 -0.24 -4.11
CA ILE A 145 -2.27 -0.73 -4.12
C ILE A 145 -1.46 -0.02 -3.03
N VAL A 146 -0.75 -0.82 -2.24
CA VAL A 146 0.11 -0.38 -1.13
C VAL A 146 1.51 -0.94 -1.38
N PRO A 147 2.36 -0.28 -2.17
CA PRO A 147 3.67 -0.80 -2.56
C PRO A 147 4.65 -0.83 -1.39
N ALA A 148 5.46 -1.88 -1.31
CA ALA A 148 6.41 -2.11 -0.22
C ALA A 148 7.65 -1.19 -0.30
N ASP A 149 8.13 -0.91 -1.51
CA ASP A 149 9.36 -0.16 -1.74
C ASP A 149 9.32 0.67 -3.05
N GLU A 150 10.45 1.26 -3.41
CA GLU A 150 10.60 2.08 -4.61
C GLU A 150 10.32 1.30 -5.91
N SER A 151 10.76 0.03 -5.99
CA SER A 151 10.57 -0.82 -7.17
C SER A 151 9.09 -1.17 -7.35
N ALA A 152 8.43 -1.56 -6.27
CA ALA A 152 7.00 -1.83 -6.26
C ALA A 152 6.17 -0.57 -6.56
N ALA A 153 6.58 0.61 -6.05
CA ALA A 153 5.88 1.89 -6.31
C ALA A 153 6.04 2.34 -7.77
N HIS A 154 7.22 2.17 -8.35
CA HIS A 154 7.46 2.45 -9.76
C HIS A 154 6.57 1.56 -10.64
N TRP A 155 6.60 0.23 -10.40
CA TRP A 155 5.71 -0.70 -11.08
C TRP A 155 4.23 -0.32 -10.91
N ALA A 156 3.79 -0.04 -9.67
CA ALA A 156 2.38 0.26 -9.37
C ALA A 156 1.89 1.50 -10.13
N THR A 157 2.76 2.49 -10.34
CA THR A 157 2.45 3.70 -11.10
C THR A 157 2.23 3.38 -12.59
N HIS A 158 3.09 2.56 -13.19
CA HIS A 158 2.94 2.10 -14.57
C HIS A 158 1.71 1.18 -14.72
N ALA A 159 1.50 0.26 -13.79
CA ALA A 159 0.33 -0.62 -13.78
C ALA A 159 -0.98 0.17 -13.64
N ALA A 160 -0.99 1.21 -12.80
CA ALA A 160 -2.12 2.13 -12.69
C ALA A 160 -2.42 2.85 -14.01
N ALA A 161 -1.40 3.33 -14.73
CA ALA A 161 -1.58 3.97 -16.03
C ALA A 161 -2.19 3.02 -17.08
N ALA A 162 -1.77 1.75 -17.06
CA ALA A 162 -2.25 0.72 -17.98
C ALA A 162 -3.65 0.17 -17.64
N TYR A 163 -4.07 0.24 -16.38
CA TYR A 163 -5.37 -0.23 -15.94
C TYR A 163 -6.47 0.76 -16.33
N ASP A 164 -7.48 0.32 -17.07
CA ASP A 164 -8.64 1.14 -17.41
C ASP A 164 -9.68 1.09 -16.28
N GLY A 165 -9.69 2.12 -15.46
CA GLY A 165 -10.55 2.24 -14.29
C GLY A 165 -9.88 2.97 -13.11
N PRO A 166 -10.57 3.09 -11.98
CA PRO A 166 -10.08 3.82 -10.83
C PRO A 166 -9.01 3.05 -10.05
N VAL A 167 -7.92 3.73 -9.70
CA VAL A 167 -6.83 3.16 -8.89
C VAL A 167 -6.47 4.11 -7.76
N TYR A 168 -6.29 3.57 -6.58
CA TYR A 168 -5.68 4.23 -5.43
C TYR A 168 -4.27 3.70 -5.19
N LEU A 169 -3.29 4.60 -5.21
CA LEU A 169 -1.89 4.30 -4.86
C LEU A 169 -1.58 4.92 -3.49
N ARG A 170 -1.29 4.07 -2.52
CA ARG A 170 -0.91 4.48 -1.17
C ARG A 170 0.60 4.63 -1.06
N LEU A 171 1.09 5.85 -0.89
CA LEU A 171 2.53 6.14 -0.92
C LEU A 171 3.00 6.69 0.43
N GLY A 172 4.20 6.29 0.84
CA GLY A 172 4.86 6.75 2.07
C GLY A 172 5.72 8.00 1.86
N ARG A 173 5.98 8.71 2.97
CA ARG A 173 6.88 9.87 3.04
C ARG A 173 8.33 9.45 3.22
N THR A 174 8.58 8.47 4.08
CA THR A 174 9.90 8.03 4.49
C THR A 174 10.56 7.13 3.46
N LYS A 175 11.88 7.09 3.47
CA LYS A 175 12.64 6.08 2.74
C LYS A 175 12.24 4.69 3.22
N THR A 176 12.17 3.75 2.30
CA THR A 176 11.84 2.35 2.59
C THR A 176 13.09 1.47 2.47
N MET A 177 13.04 0.29 3.09
CA MET A 177 14.00 -0.76 2.80
C MET A 177 13.66 -1.38 1.44
N LYS A 178 14.67 -1.62 0.62
CA LYS A 178 14.52 -2.25 -0.69
C LYS A 178 14.28 -3.73 -0.51
N VAL A 179 13.11 -4.17 -0.93
CA VAL A 179 12.65 -5.56 -0.90
C VAL A 179 12.85 -6.23 -2.26
N TYR A 180 12.67 -5.48 -3.34
CA TYR A 180 12.60 -5.99 -4.70
C TYR A 180 13.76 -5.51 -5.58
N ASP A 181 14.07 -6.29 -6.60
CA ASP A 181 14.99 -5.94 -7.67
C ASP A 181 14.29 -5.87 -9.03
N GLU A 182 15.04 -5.55 -10.10
CA GLU A 182 14.48 -5.39 -11.45
C GLU A 182 13.94 -6.69 -12.06
N SER A 183 14.30 -7.85 -11.51
CA SER A 183 13.84 -9.15 -11.98
C SER A 183 12.46 -9.52 -11.43
N ASP A 184 12.03 -8.89 -10.35
CA ASP A 184 10.73 -9.17 -9.71
C ASP A 184 9.57 -8.77 -10.63
N ARG A 185 8.50 -9.54 -10.54
CA ARG A 185 7.30 -9.34 -11.35
C ARG A 185 6.10 -9.20 -10.45
N PHE A 186 5.27 -8.24 -10.79
CA PHE A 186 4.05 -7.91 -10.07
C PHE A 186 2.84 -7.98 -11.00
N GLU A 187 1.70 -8.29 -10.44
CA GLU A 187 0.42 -8.30 -11.12
C GLU A 187 -0.66 -7.78 -10.17
N ILE A 188 -1.53 -6.89 -10.64
CA ILE A 188 -2.65 -6.39 -9.83
C ILE A 188 -3.51 -7.57 -9.35
N GLY A 189 -3.76 -7.63 -8.04
CA GLY A 189 -4.57 -8.69 -7.44
C GLY A 189 -3.83 -10.00 -7.18
N ARG A 190 -2.49 -10.03 -7.34
CA ARG A 190 -1.65 -11.20 -7.04
C ARG A 190 -0.61 -10.86 -5.97
N ALA A 191 -0.58 -11.62 -4.91
CA ALA A 191 0.42 -11.49 -3.85
C ALA A 191 1.77 -12.02 -4.32
N VAL A 192 2.86 -11.42 -3.83
CA VAL A 192 4.22 -11.90 -4.08
C VAL A 192 4.74 -12.64 -2.85
N GLU A 193 5.15 -13.90 -3.03
CA GLU A 193 5.86 -14.64 -2.00
C GLU A 193 7.32 -14.19 -1.95
N VAL A 194 7.69 -13.47 -0.87
CA VAL A 194 9.04 -12.93 -0.69
C VAL A 194 9.93 -13.81 0.17
N VAL A 195 9.35 -14.61 1.06
CA VAL A 195 10.03 -15.64 1.86
C VAL A 195 9.21 -16.92 1.84
N ASP A 196 9.84 -18.04 1.56
CA ASP A 196 9.21 -19.37 1.66
C ASP A 196 9.18 -19.89 3.12
N GLY A 197 8.11 -20.59 3.50
CA GLY A 197 7.96 -21.16 4.82
C GLY A 197 6.69 -22.00 4.98
N HIS A 198 6.63 -22.79 6.07
CA HIS A 198 5.57 -23.79 6.25
C HIS A 198 4.97 -23.84 7.67
N ASN A 199 5.54 -23.11 8.64
CA ASN A 199 5.01 -23.14 10.01
C ASN A 199 3.86 -22.17 10.23
N LEU A 200 3.93 -20.99 9.64
CA LEU A 200 2.90 -19.94 9.58
C LEU A 200 3.11 -19.07 8.34
N THR A 201 2.12 -18.25 7.99
CA THR A 201 2.31 -17.21 6.97
C THR A 201 2.12 -15.81 7.57
N ILE A 202 3.06 -14.92 7.28
CA ILE A 202 2.96 -13.49 7.56
C ILE A 202 2.52 -12.83 6.26
N ILE A 203 1.35 -12.18 6.27
CA ILE A 203 0.82 -11.38 5.16
C ILE A 203 1.06 -9.92 5.51
N ALA A 204 1.81 -9.20 4.69
CA ALA A 204 2.14 -7.81 4.96
C ALA A 204 1.92 -6.95 3.70
N ASN A 205 1.87 -5.63 3.85
CA ASN A 205 1.92 -4.68 2.76
C ASN A 205 2.71 -3.42 3.13
N GLY A 206 3.04 -2.61 2.14
CA GLY A 206 3.78 -1.39 2.35
C GLY A 206 5.08 -1.61 3.13
N ILE A 207 5.42 -0.68 3.99
CA ILE A 207 6.66 -0.76 4.79
C ILE A 207 6.74 -1.99 5.71
N MET A 208 5.58 -2.58 6.05
CA MET A 208 5.55 -3.76 6.93
C MET A 208 6.09 -5.02 6.26
N VAL A 209 6.29 -5.03 4.94
CA VAL A 209 6.90 -6.17 4.23
C VAL A 209 8.37 -6.35 4.66
N ALA A 210 9.14 -5.28 4.77
CA ALA A 210 10.51 -5.35 5.26
C ALA A 210 10.55 -5.85 6.71
N ALA A 211 9.70 -5.33 7.59
CA ALA A 211 9.58 -5.79 8.97
C ALA A 211 9.16 -7.28 9.06
N ALA A 212 8.31 -7.75 8.14
CA ALA A 212 7.91 -9.16 8.05
C ALA A 212 9.08 -10.07 7.64
N ILE A 213 9.96 -9.63 6.75
CA ILE A 213 11.17 -10.35 6.36
C ILE A 213 12.12 -10.45 7.56
N GLU A 214 12.38 -9.35 8.26
CA GLU A 214 13.23 -9.34 9.48
C GLU A 214 12.66 -10.24 10.59
N ALA A 215 11.32 -10.25 10.74
CA ALA A 215 10.65 -11.15 11.69
C ALA A 215 10.82 -12.61 11.28
N ALA A 216 10.69 -12.93 9.99
CA ALA A 216 10.91 -14.30 9.49
C ALA A 216 12.36 -14.76 9.72
N GLU A 217 13.36 -13.88 9.51
CA GLU A 217 14.77 -14.16 9.82
C GLU A 217 14.97 -14.47 11.31
N THR A 218 14.37 -13.68 12.19
CA THR A 218 14.45 -13.89 13.64
C THR A 218 13.84 -15.23 14.04
N LEU A 219 12.68 -15.58 13.47
CA LEU A 219 11.97 -16.84 13.76
C LEU A 219 12.74 -18.09 13.32
N VAL A 220 13.56 -18.01 12.26
CA VAL A 220 14.45 -19.11 11.86
C VAL A 220 15.39 -19.50 12.98
N GLY A 221 15.90 -18.54 13.76
CA GLY A 221 16.72 -18.80 14.96
C GLY A 221 15.99 -19.59 16.05
N GLU A 222 14.66 -19.64 16.01
CA GLU A 222 13.78 -20.38 16.93
C GLU A 222 13.27 -21.70 16.31
N GLY A 223 13.75 -22.07 15.13
CA GLY A 223 13.28 -23.25 14.39
C GLY A 223 11.92 -23.08 13.73
N VAL A 224 11.44 -21.84 13.59
CA VAL A 224 10.17 -21.50 12.94
C VAL A 224 10.43 -20.89 11.55
N HIS A 225 9.93 -21.56 10.52
CA HIS A 225 10.02 -21.13 9.12
C HIS A 225 8.72 -20.45 8.70
N ALA A 226 8.70 -19.12 8.76
CA ALA A 226 7.56 -18.32 8.37
C ALA A 226 7.60 -18.02 6.87
N ARG A 227 6.48 -18.23 6.18
CA ARG A 227 6.26 -17.70 4.82
C ARG A 227 5.94 -16.21 4.93
N VAL A 228 6.43 -15.38 3.99
CA VAL A 228 6.05 -13.97 3.90
C VAL A 228 5.42 -13.70 2.54
N LEU A 229 4.20 -13.18 2.56
CA LEU A 229 3.47 -12.72 1.38
C LEU A 229 3.36 -11.19 1.42
N ASP A 230 3.86 -10.51 0.37
CA ASP A 230 3.51 -9.12 0.11
C ASP A 230 2.14 -9.06 -0.57
N MET A 231 1.15 -8.57 0.14
CA MET A 231 -0.20 -8.32 -0.36
C MET A 231 -0.29 -6.87 -0.86
N HIS A 232 0.55 -6.50 -1.82
CA HIS A 232 0.62 -5.14 -2.35
C HIS A 232 -0.70 -4.65 -2.94
N THR A 233 -1.57 -5.53 -3.42
CA THR A 233 -2.92 -5.18 -3.86
C THR A 233 -3.93 -5.64 -2.81
N VAL A 234 -4.59 -4.67 -2.16
CA VAL A 234 -5.58 -4.93 -1.10
C VAL A 234 -7.00 -5.05 -1.66
N ALA A 235 -7.24 -4.43 -2.83
CA ALA A 235 -8.46 -4.61 -3.61
C ALA A 235 -8.14 -4.59 -5.12
N PRO A 236 -8.49 -5.61 -5.90
CA PRO A 236 -8.96 -6.91 -5.43
C PRO A 236 -7.86 -7.67 -4.66
N ILE A 237 -8.23 -8.34 -3.56
CA ILE A 237 -7.27 -9.12 -2.78
C ILE A 237 -7.03 -10.49 -3.42
N ASP A 238 -5.81 -11.03 -3.31
CA ASP A 238 -5.47 -12.38 -3.80
C ASP A 238 -6.05 -13.46 -2.89
N ARG A 239 -7.29 -13.86 -3.18
CA ARG A 239 -8.01 -14.90 -2.43
C ARG A 239 -7.30 -16.25 -2.48
N ASP A 240 -6.75 -16.61 -3.65
CA ASP A 240 -6.11 -17.89 -3.86
C ASP A 240 -4.83 -18.01 -3.01
N ALA A 241 -4.03 -16.94 -2.93
CA ALA A 241 -2.84 -16.92 -2.08
C ALA A 241 -3.18 -17.03 -0.59
N ILE A 242 -4.27 -16.35 -0.14
CA ILE A 242 -4.72 -16.42 1.25
C ILE A 242 -5.22 -17.85 1.59
N VAL A 243 -6.00 -18.45 0.72
CA VAL A 243 -6.52 -19.83 0.93
C VAL A 243 -5.35 -20.81 1.02
N ARG A 244 -4.42 -20.78 0.06
CA ARG A 244 -3.21 -21.62 0.12
C ARG A 244 -2.40 -21.39 1.38
N ALA A 245 -2.22 -20.13 1.80
CA ALA A 245 -1.51 -19.81 3.03
C ALA A 245 -2.20 -20.42 4.25
N ALA A 246 -3.52 -20.32 4.35
CA ALA A 246 -4.29 -20.89 5.45
C ALA A 246 -4.21 -22.42 5.46
N GLU A 247 -4.40 -23.08 4.33
CA GLU A 247 -4.39 -24.55 4.21
C GLU A 247 -2.99 -25.15 4.45
N GLU A 248 -1.94 -24.54 3.89
CA GLU A 248 -0.59 -25.07 3.95
C GLU A 248 0.13 -24.76 5.27
N THR A 249 -0.13 -23.60 5.87
CA THR A 249 0.58 -23.16 7.08
C THR A 249 -0.26 -23.13 8.34
N GLY A 250 -1.59 -23.18 8.25
CA GLY A 250 -2.53 -23.33 9.37
C GLY A 250 -2.54 -22.21 10.41
N ALA A 251 -1.80 -21.12 10.20
CA ALA A 251 -1.76 -19.96 11.10
C ALA A 251 -1.27 -18.72 10.35
N LEU A 252 -1.92 -17.57 10.57
CA LEU A 252 -1.61 -16.34 9.87
C LEU A 252 -1.28 -15.18 10.81
N VAL A 253 -0.34 -14.34 10.43
CA VAL A 253 -0.14 -12.99 10.99
C VAL A 253 -0.39 -11.99 9.88
N VAL A 254 -1.16 -10.94 10.13
CA VAL A 254 -1.34 -9.85 9.16
C VAL A 254 -0.73 -8.57 9.72
N ALA A 255 0.19 -7.95 8.95
CA ALA A 255 0.93 -6.77 9.38
C ALA A 255 0.70 -5.61 8.40
N GLU A 256 0.18 -4.48 8.89
CA GLU A 256 -0.10 -3.29 8.09
C GLU A 256 0.08 -2.00 8.91
N GLU A 257 0.59 -0.95 8.28
CA GLU A 257 0.64 0.40 8.87
C GLU A 257 -0.71 1.11 8.64
N HIS A 258 -1.75 0.60 9.24
CA HIS A 258 -3.14 1.03 9.10
C HIS A 258 -3.91 0.55 10.33
N PHE A 259 -5.15 1.00 10.55
CA PHE A 259 -6.05 0.35 11.51
C PHE A 259 -6.43 -1.05 11.03
N VAL A 260 -6.69 -1.97 11.97
CA VAL A 260 -7.26 -3.28 11.63
C VAL A 260 -8.60 -3.12 10.93
N ALA A 261 -9.42 -2.19 11.45
CA ALA A 261 -10.76 -1.91 10.92
C ALA A 261 -10.70 -1.44 9.45
N GLY A 262 -11.29 -2.22 8.57
CA GLY A 262 -11.35 -1.96 7.13
C GLY A 262 -10.03 -2.17 6.38
N GLY A 263 -8.92 -2.51 7.06
CA GLY A 263 -7.61 -2.74 6.46
C GLY A 263 -7.45 -4.10 5.78
N THR A 264 -6.21 -4.45 5.51
CA THR A 264 -5.82 -5.75 4.93
C THR A 264 -6.19 -6.90 5.86
N GLY A 265 -6.04 -6.70 7.17
CA GLY A 265 -6.38 -7.70 8.18
C GLY A 265 -7.82 -8.17 8.10
N GLU A 266 -8.78 -7.26 7.99
CA GLU A 266 -10.20 -7.64 7.80
C GLU A 266 -10.46 -8.28 6.43
N ALA A 267 -9.77 -7.82 5.38
CA ALA A 267 -9.92 -8.44 4.06
C ALA A 267 -9.45 -9.90 4.06
N VAL A 268 -8.31 -10.18 4.69
CA VAL A 268 -7.78 -11.54 4.88
C VAL A 268 -8.72 -12.36 5.76
N SER A 269 -9.17 -11.81 6.89
CA SER A 269 -10.08 -12.50 7.82
C SER A 269 -11.37 -12.96 7.15
N ARG A 270 -11.93 -12.12 6.28
CA ARG A 270 -13.12 -12.47 5.51
C ARG A 270 -12.87 -13.68 4.60
N VAL A 271 -11.76 -13.69 3.86
CA VAL A 271 -11.41 -14.81 2.99
C VAL A 271 -11.25 -16.09 3.80
N VAL A 272 -10.50 -16.03 4.91
CA VAL A 272 -10.27 -17.18 5.80
C VAL A 272 -11.56 -17.71 6.39
N ALA A 273 -12.46 -16.84 6.85
CA ALA A 273 -13.75 -17.24 7.41
C ALA A 273 -14.68 -17.90 6.36
N GLU A 274 -14.59 -17.46 5.10
CA GLU A 274 -15.41 -18.00 4.01
C GLU A 274 -14.87 -19.33 3.45
N THR A 275 -13.58 -19.68 3.71
CA THR A 275 -12.90 -20.79 3.01
C THR A 275 -12.18 -21.76 3.93
N ALA A 276 -11.10 -21.37 4.58
CA ALA A 276 -10.22 -22.20 5.39
C ALA A 276 -9.95 -21.54 6.76
N PRO A 277 -10.85 -21.69 7.75
CA PRO A 277 -10.73 -21.04 9.05
C PRO A 277 -9.49 -21.49 9.82
N VAL A 278 -8.60 -20.53 10.08
CA VAL A 278 -7.38 -20.72 10.88
C VAL A 278 -7.19 -19.53 11.83
N PRO A 279 -6.41 -19.65 12.91
CA PRO A 279 -6.11 -18.54 13.80
C PRO A 279 -5.34 -17.44 13.07
N ILE A 280 -5.69 -16.18 13.35
CA ILE A 280 -5.04 -14.99 12.83
C ILE A 280 -4.67 -14.09 14.01
N GLU A 281 -3.48 -13.47 13.95
CA GLU A 281 -3.04 -12.37 14.79
C GLU A 281 -2.79 -11.15 13.91
N PHE A 282 -2.99 -9.93 14.46
CA PHE A 282 -2.85 -8.67 13.74
C PHE A 282 -1.74 -7.82 14.36
N VAL A 283 -0.91 -7.23 13.49
CA VAL A 283 0.05 -6.20 13.83
C VAL A 283 -0.35 -4.96 13.04
N ALA A 284 -1.10 -4.07 13.67
CA ALA A 284 -1.72 -2.91 13.07
C ALA A 284 -1.91 -1.80 14.11
N ALA A 285 -2.09 -0.56 13.67
CA ALA A 285 -2.34 0.55 14.57
C ALA A 285 -3.67 0.38 15.32
N CYS A 286 -3.67 0.69 16.62
CA CYS A 286 -4.86 0.58 17.47
C CYS A 286 -5.39 1.95 17.93
N ASP A 287 -4.66 3.03 17.66
CA ASP A 287 -5.05 4.40 18.03
C ASP A 287 -4.44 5.39 17.04
N TYR A 288 -4.96 6.62 17.02
CA TYR A 288 -4.41 7.72 16.24
C TYR A 288 -3.00 8.08 16.70
N GLY A 289 -2.17 8.46 15.71
CA GLY A 289 -0.79 8.80 15.96
C GLY A 289 -0.58 10.11 16.72
N ILE A 290 0.67 10.38 17.02
CA ILE A 290 1.17 11.66 17.58
C ILE A 290 2.31 12.16 16.71
N SER A 291 2.76 13.40 16.93
CA SER A 291 4.00 13.91 16.32
C SER A 291 5.21 13.20 16.92
N GLY A 292 6.14 12.77 16.09
CA GLY A 292 7.36 12.08 16.51
C GLY A 292 8.23 11.67 15.32
N GLU A 293 9.38 11.09 15.60
CA GLU A 293 10.21 10.49 14.57
C GLU A 293 9.58 9.17 14.09
N PRO A 294 9.59 8.88 12.78
CA PRO A 294 8.93 7.71 12.21
C PRO A 294 9.26 6.39 12.92
N ASP A 295 10.53 6.10 13.15
CA ASP A 295 10.95 4.86 13.79
C ASP A 295 10.48 4.76 15.25
N GLU A 296 10.48 5.88 15.99
CA GLU A 296 9.96 5.93 17.37
C GLU A 296 8.44 5.69 17.40
N LEU A 297 7.73 6.21 16.39
CA LEU A 297 6.29 5.96 16.24
C LEU A 297 5.99 4.49 15.94
N LEU A 298 6.74 3.85 15.04
CA LEU A 298 6.57 2.42 14.78
C LEU A 298 6.78 1.58 16.05
N VAL A 299 7.81 1.88 16.84
CA VAL A 299 8.03 1.21 18.14
C VAL A 299 6.88 1.47 19.11
N ARG A 300 6.44 2.72 19.24
CA ARG A 300 5.37 3.11 20.16
C ARG A 300 4.03 2.46 19.85
N TYR A 301 3.72 2.30 18.56
CA TYR A 301 2.44 1.74 18.09
C TYR A 301 2.54 0.24 17.75
N HIS A 302 3.63 -0.43 18.15
CA HIS A 302 3.81 -1.86 17.98
C HIS A 302 3.76 -2.33 16.52
N LEU A 303 4.43 -1.58 15.63
CA LEU A 303 4.53 -1.87 14.19
C LEU A 303 5.97 -2.22 13.78
N THR A 304 6.60 -3.10 14.56
CA THR A 304 7.99 -3.50 14.32
C THR A 304 8.11 -4.99 14.01
N ALA A 305 9.28 -5.42 13.53
CA ALA A 305 9.59 -6.84 13.35
C ALA A 305 9.44 -7.64 14.65
N SER A 306 9.81 -7.08 15.81
CA SER A 306 9.63 -7.73 17.10
C SER A 306 8.17 -7.96 17.48
N ASP A 307 7.27 -7.05 17.10
CA ASP A 307 5.84 -7.21 17.34
C ASP A 307 5.25 -8.30 16.43
N ILE A 308 5.72 -8.41 15.18
CA ILE A 308 5.37 -9.51 14.27
C ILE A 308 5.86 -10.86 14.83
N VAL A 309 7.08 -10.92 15.38
CA VAL A 309 7.59 -12.14 16.05
C VAL A 309 6.73 -12.51 17.26
N ALA A 310 6.32 -11.53 18.06
CA ALA A 310 5.44 -11.78 19.21
C ALA A 310 4.06 -12.32 18.76
N ALA A 311 3.47 -11.74 17.72
CA ALA A 311 2.22 -12.20 17.12
C ALA A 311 2.36 -13.62 16.53
N ALA A 312 3.50 -13.91 15.86
CA ALA A 312 3.79 -15.24 15.32
C ALA A 312 3.84 -16.31 16.43
N ARG A 313 4.53 -16.03 17.55
CA ARG A 313 4.56 -16.92 18.70
C ARG A 313 3.16 -17.14 19.31
N GLN A 314 2.32 -16.11 19.30
CA GLN A 314 0.96 -16.18 19.83
C GLN A 314 0.05 -16.99 18.93
N VAL A 315 0.06 -16.77 17.62
CA VAL A 315 -0.79 -17.49 16.67
C VAL A 315 -0.43 -18.99 16.64
N LEU A 316 0.86 -19.33 16.75
CA LEU A 316 1.31 -20.73 16.79
C LEU A 316 0.78 -21.50 18.02
N LYS A 317 0.56 -20.82 19.17
CA LYS A 317 -0.06 -21.45 20.34
C LYS A 317 -1.55 -21.79 20.11
N ARG A 318 -2.19 -21.05 19.21
CA ARG A 318 -3.61 -21.23 18.83
C ARG A 318 -3.78 -22.17 17.64
N LYS A 319 -2.70 -22.50 16.94
CA LYS A 319 -2.72 -23.43 15.82
C LYS A 319 -3.16 -24.81 16.32
N ALA A 320 -4.18 -25.40 15.69
CA ALA A 320 -4.59 -26.76 16.00
C ALA A 320 -3.43 -27.74 15.77
N LYS A 321 -3.29 -28.71 16.68
CA LYS A 321 -2.26 -29.77 16.60
C LYS A 321 -2.61 -30.79 15.52
#